data_4010fdcecde9b6a283d628405611d924
#
_entry.id   4010fdcecde9b6a283d628405611d924
#
_cell.length_a   1.000
_cell.length_b   1.000
_cell.length_c   1.000
_cell.angle_alpha   90.00
_cell.angle_beta   90.00
_cell.angle_gamma   90.00
#
_symmetry.space_group_name_H-M   'P 1'
#
loop_
_entity.id
_entity.type
_entity.pdbx_description
1 polymer ?
#
loop_
_entity_poly.entity_id
_entity_poly.type
_entity_poly.pdbx_seq_one_letter_code
_entity_poly.pdbx_strand_id
1 'polypeptide(L)'
;MNRIAVFFAASLFLASCAEDASSKIKNDNAVATPAVTGTVETPQQAAPAVVETNSANPEVVDANGAPAFTFDREMHDFGQIQQGDQPQTVFTFTNTGDAPLIITSAKGSCGCTVPKWPAEPIAPGATGEIEVSFNSTGRQGRQSKSVTLVANTTPNTKILQITSEVLVPETAE
;
A
#
# COMPACT_ATOMS: atom_id res chain seq x y z
N MET A 1 51.21 -13.63 27.49
CA MET A 1 51.71 -14.77 26.73
C MET A 1 50.64 -15.82 26.71
N ASN A 2 49.81 -15.85 25.72
CA ASN A 2 49.12 -17.08 25.33
C ASN A 2 48.62 -16.94 23.89
N ARG A 3 49.40 -17.57 23.01
CA ARG A 3 49.12 -17.70 21.58
C ARG A 3 48.22 -18.95 21.41
N ILE A 4 47.05 -18.81 20.82
CA ILE A 4 46.35 -19.97 20.28
C ILE A 4 46.04 -19.68 18.81
N ALA A 5 46.58 -20.60 18.03
CA ALA A 5 46.65 -20.63 16.57
C ALA A 5 45.30 -20.98 15.94
N VAL A 6 45.02 -20.35 14.87
CA VAL A 6 44.65 -20.78 13.50
C VAL A 6 44.06 -22.17 13.37
N PHE A 7 42.85 -22.28 12.88
CA PHE A 7 42.46 -23.31 11.95
C PHE A 7 41.60 -22.72 10.82
N PHE A 8 42.22 -22.65 9.65
CA PHE A 8 41.57 -22.54 8.36
C PHE A 8 40.83 -23.86 8.07
N ALA A 9 39.58 -23.77 7.76
CA ALA A 9 38.87 -24.85 7.06
C ALA A 9 38.21 -24.23 5.82
N ALA A 10 38.91 -24.35 4.71
CA ALA A 10 38.37 -24.14 3.37
C ALA A 10 37.44 -25.32 3.05
N SER A 11 36.20 -25.07 2.79
CA SER A 11 35.31 -26.02 2.13
C SER A 11 34.83 -25.43 0.83
N LEU A 12 35.50 -25.92 -0.20
CA LEU A 12 35.17 -25.83 -1.61
C LEU A 12 33.97 -26.73 -1.88
N PHE A 13 32.81 -26.18 -2.28
CA PHE A 13 31.77 -26.97 -2.92
C PHE A 13 31.51 -26.40 -4.31
N LEU A 14 31.83 -27.29 -5.23
CA LEU A 14 31.66 -27.17 -6.68
C LEU A 14 30.18 -27.26 -7.07
N ALA A 15 29.88 -26.44 -8.04
CA ALA A 15 28.98 -26.59 -9.18
C ALA A 15 27.94 -27.73 -9.17
N SER A 16 26.70 -27.34 -9.44
CA SER A 16 25.82 -28.13 -10.29
C SER A 16 24.94 -27.21 -11.14
N CYS A 17 25.21 -27.23 -12.42
CA CYS A 17 24.34 -26.80 -13.51
C CYS A 17 23.19 -27.81 -13.63
N ALA A 18 21.98 -27.32 -13.88
CA ALA A 18 20.93 -27.93 -14.68
C ALA A 18 19.98 -26.78 -15.02
N GLU A 19 19.97 -26.21 -16.20
CA GLU A 19 19.39 -26.57 -17.48
C GLU A 19 17.86 -26.79 -17.42
N ASP A 20 17.26 -25.85 -18.16
CA ASP A 20 16.25 -26.08 -19.20
C ASP A 20 14.85 -26.56 -18.78
N ALA A 21 13.89 -25.66 -18.99
CA ALA A 21 12.62 -26.04 -19.60
C ALA A 21 11.93 -24.81 -20.19
N SER A 22 12.32 -24.46 -21.40
CA SER A 22 11.53 -23.70 -22.35
C SER A 22 10.24 -24.48 -22.63
N SER A 23 9.11 -24.04 -22.12
CA SER A 23 7.80 -24.54 -22.53
C SER A 23 7.05 -23.49 -23.32
N LYS A 24 7.30 -23.57 -24.62
CA LYS A 24 6.59 -22.89 -25.69
C LYS A 24 5.21 -23.55 -25.87
N ILE A 25 4.19 -22.92 -25.32
CA ILE A 25 2.81 -23.32 -25.64
C ILE A 25 2.34 -22.49 -26.83
N LYS A 26 2.37 -23.12 -27.97
CA LYS A 26 1.59 -22.72 -29.13
C LYS A 26 0.12 -23.01 -28.84
N ASN A 27 -0.70 -22.00 -28.93
CA ASN A 27 -2.14 -22.16 -28.94
C ASN A 27 -2.66 -21.89 -30.34
N ASP A 28 -2.60 -22.91 -31.14
CA ASP A 28 -3.34 -22.98 -32.41
C ASP A 28 -4.73 -23.51 -32.06
N ASN A 29 -5.74 -22.69 -32.14
CA ASN A 29 -7.09 -23.18 -32.33
C ASN A 29 -7.83 -22.26 -33.30
N ALA A 30 -7.75 -22.68 -34.56
CA ALA A 30 -8.56 -22.16 -35.65
C ALA A 30 -9.73 -23.12 -35.89
N VAL A 31 -10.86 -22.52 -36.27
CA VAL A 31 -11.90 -23.07 -37.14
C VAL A 31 -12.97 -23.96 -36.50
N ALA A 32 -14.17 -23.50 -36.46
CA ALA A 32 -15.22 -23.90 -37.44
C ALA A 32 -16.55 -23.23 -37.09
N THR A 33 -17.02 -22.40 -37.99
CA THR A 33 -18.45 -22.11 -38.20
C THR A 33 -19.15 -23.35 -38.77
N PRO A 34 -20.43 -23.57 -38.42
CA PRO A 34 -21.41 -23.72 -39.48
C PRO A 34 -22.62 -22.80 -39.30
N ALA A 35 -22.98 -22.22 -40.43
CA ALA A 35 -24.23 -21.54 -40.66
C ALA A 35 -25.40 -22.55 -40.60
N VAL A 36 -26.47 -22.18 -39.93
CA VAL A 36 -27.80 -22.76 -40.18
C VAL A 36 -28.83 -21.63 -40.24
N THR A 37 -29.36 -21.46 -41.40
CA THR A 37 -30.51 -20.68 -41.79
C THR A 37 -31.77 -21.29 -41.18
N GLY A 38 -32.66 -20.48 -40.60
CA GLY A 38 -33.97 -20.95 -40.13
C GLY A 38 -34.87 -19.77 -39.73
N THR A 39 -35.62 -19.33 -40.60
CA THR A 39 -36.86 -18.60 -40.86
C THR A 39 -37.78 -18.39 -39.65
N VAL A 40 -38.14 -17.09 -39.45
CA VAL A 40 -39.44 -16.47 -39.12
C VAL A 40 -40.41 -17.23 -38.23
N GLU A 41 -40.78 -16.61 -37.10
CA GLU A 41 -42.17 -16.35 -36.71
C GLU A 41 -42.22 -15.37 -35.49
N THR A 42 -42.91 -14.25 -35.71
CA THR A 42 -43.46 -13.38 -34.65
C THR A 42 -44.86 -13.88 -34.36
N PRO A 43 -45.31 -13.97 -33.09
CA PRO A 43 -46.19 -12.92 -32.60
C PRO A 43 -46.02 -12.55 -31.10
N GLN A 44 -45.85 -11.31 -30.84
CA GLN A 44 -46.65 -10.38 -30.07
C GLN A 44 -47.16 -10.78 -28.65
N GLN A 45 -46.74 -9.96 -27.71
CA GLN A 45 -47.51 -9.45 -26.55
C GLN A 45 -47.49 -10.24 -25.25
N ALA A 46 -46.72 -9.68 -24.30
CA ALA A 46 -47.18 -9.27 -22.97
C ALA A 46 -45.97 -8.73 -22.15
N ALA A 47 -45.92 -7.45 -21.87
CA ALA A 47 -45.25 -6.90 -20.68
C ALA A 47 -46.18 -7.18 -19.47
N PRO A 48 -45.70 -7.22 -18.23
CA PRO A 48 -44.66 -6.45 -17.60
C PRO A 48 -43.81 -7.23 -16.58
N ALA A 49 -42.59 -6.84 -16.34
CA ALA A 49 -41.98 -6.75 -15.00
C ALA A 49 -40.56 -6.21 -15.17
N VAL A 50 -40.41 -4.96 -14.89
CA VAL A 50 -39.11 -4.33 -14.68
C VAL A 50 -38.45 -4.99 -13.46
N VAL A 51 -37.58 -5.95 -13.73
CA VAL A 51 -36.56 -6.27 -12.74
C VAL A 51 -35.40 -5.34 -13.08
N GLU A 52 -35.31 -4.26 -12.36
CA GLU A 52 -34.12 -3.44 -12.32
C GLU A 52 -32.99 -4.31 -11.76
N THR A 53 -32.28 -4.99 -12.62
CA THR A 53 -30.94 -5.46 -12.29
C THR A 53 -30.08 -4.20 -12.22
N ASN A 54 -29.90 -3.74 -10.99
CA ASN A 54 -28.98 -2.70 -10.64
C ASN A 54 -27.57 -3.21 -11.00
N SER A 55 -27.22 -3.04 -12.27
CA SER A 55 -25.85 -3.17 -12.76
C SER A 55 -25.12 -1.99 -12.13
N ALA A 56 -24.43 -2.24 -11.02
CA ALA A 56 -23.49 -1.30 -10.43
C ALA A 56 -22.34 -1.11 -11.43
N ASN A 57 -22.63 -0.34 -12.48
CA ASN A 57 -21.60 0.38 -13.19
C ASN A 57 -21.07 1.40 -12.18
N PRO A 58 -19.76 1.45 -11.87
CA PRO A 58 -19.23 2.55 -11.12
C PRO A 58 -19.50 3.81 -11.96
N GLU A 59 -20.51 4.55 -11.55
CA GLU A 59 -20.75 5.88 -12.12
C GLU A 59 -19.45 6.63 -12.00
N VAL A 60 -18.90 6.98 -13.15
CA VAL A 60 -17.91 8.03 -13.24
C VAL A 60 -18.65 9.28 -12.79
N VAL A 61 -18.66 9.51 -11.49
CA VAL A 61 -19.12 10.77 -10.93
C VAL A 61 -18.16 11.82 -11.48
N ASP A 62 -18.64 12.63 -12.40
CA ASP A 62 -18.01 13.88 -12.78
C ASP A 62 -17.99 14.78 -11.54
N ALA A 63 -17.06 14.45 -10.64
CA ALA A 63 -16.86 15.20 -9.43
C ALA A 63 -16.18 16.54 -9.81
N ASN A 64 -17.01 17.51 -10.09
CA ASN A 64 -16.58 18.91 -10.21
C ASN A 64 -16.20 19.47 -8.82
N GLY A 65 -16.06 18.59 -7.83
CA GLY A 65 -15.64 18.88 -6.48
C GLY A 65 -14.14 18.68 -6.27
N ALA A 66 -13.61 19.25 -5.20
CA ALA A 66 -12.22 19.08 -4.80
C ALA A 66 -12.10 17.95 -3.75
N PRO A 67 -11.14 17.02 -3.87
CA PRO A 67 -10.85 16.08 -2.81
C PRO A 67 -10.23 16.80 -1.62
N ALA A 68 -10.57 16.38 -0.42
CA ALA A 68 -10.00 16.88 0.83
C ALA A 68 -9.90 15.76 1.83
N PHE A 69 -8.95 15.85 2.75
CA PHE A 69 -8.90 14.90 3.86
C PHE A 69 -8.76 15.60 5.20
N THR A 70 -9.42 15.04 6.19
CA THR A 70 -9.30 15.45 7.58
C THR A 70 -8.79 14.25 8.38
N PHE A 71 -7.72 14.45 9.12
CA PHE A 71 -7.13 13.45 10.00
C PHE A 71 -7.72 13.56 11.41
N ASP A 72 -7.95 12.42 12.07
CA ASP A 72 -8.34 12.38 13.49
C ASP A 72 -7.24 12.96 14.37
N ARG A 73 -5.98 12.72 13.95
CA ARG A 73 -4.78 13.28 14.55
C ARG A 73 -3.68 13.40 13.50
N GLU A 74 -2.82 14.39 13.65
CA GLU A 74 -1.68 14.62 12.74
C GLU A 74 -0.33 14.38 13.44
N MET A 75 -0.38 14.13 14.75
CA MET A 75 0.80 13.84 15.56
C MET A 75 0.57 12.62 16.43
N HIS A 76 1.59 11.80 16.58
CA HIS A 76 1.62 10.68 17.50
C HIS A 76 2.93 10.65 18.28
N ASP A 77 2.83 10.45 19.61
CA ASP A 77 3.97 10.27 20.50
C ASP A 77 4.03 8.82 20.96
N PHE A 78 5.12 8.14 20.64
CA PHE A 78 5.38 6.78 21.09
C PHE A 78 5.86 6.73 22.57
N GLY A 79 6.14 7.89 23.16
CA GLY A 79 6.72 7.96 24.50
C GLY A 79 8.15 7.42 24.54
N GLN A 80 8.49 6.74 25.63
CA GLN A 80 9.80 6.13 25.82
C GLN A 80 9.84 4.75 25.16
N ILE A 81 10.83 4.53 24.31
CA ILE A 81 11.09 3.26 23.61
C ILE A 81 12.56 2.88 23.78
N GLN A 82 12.88 1.59 23.65
CA GLN A 82 14.26 1.14 23.67
C GLN A 82 14.92 1.30 22.31
N GLN A 83 16.22 1.52 22.28
CA GLN A 83 16.99 1.51 21.05
C GLN A 83 16.88 0.13 20.38
N GLY A 84 16.49 0.10 19.09
CA GLY A 84 16.23 -1.12 18.33
C GLY A 84 14.76 -1.46 18.20
N ASP A 85 13.86 -0.84 18.99
CA ASP A 85 12.43 -1.01 18.85
C ASP A 85 11.92 -0.47 17.50
N GLN A 86 10.83 -1.07 17.02
CA GLN A 86 10.15 -0.65 15.79
C GLN A 86 8.66 -0.42 16.05
N PRO A 87 8.31 0.61 16.83
CA PRO A 87 6.91 0.91 17.09
C PRO A 87 6.18 1.34 15.82
N GLN A 88 4.87 1.08 15.81
CA GLN A 88 3.97 1.40 14.71
C GLN A 88 2.78 2.20 15.22
N THR A 89 2.26 3.06 14.37
CA THR A 89 1.02 3.78 14.62
C THR A 89 0.21 3.91 13.34
N VAL A 90 -1.10 4.08 13.48
CA VAL A 90 -2.01 4.31 12.37
C VAL A 90 -2.61 5.70 12.51
N PHE A 91 -2.57 6.47 11.44
CA PHE A 91 -3.29 7.74 11.31
C PHE A 91 -4.51 7.51 10.45
N THR A 92 -5.69 7.66 11.03
CA THR A 92 -6.96 7.54 10.33
C THR A 92 -7.36 8.90 9.76
N PHE A 93 -7.89 8.91 8.54
CA PHE A 93 -8.41 10.10 7.90
C PHE A 93 -9.73 9.81 7.18
N THR A 94 -10.51 10.85 6.95
CA THR A 94 -11.73 10.80 6.15
C THR A 94 -11.57 11.71 4.94
N ASN A 95 -12.00 11.24 3.77
CA ASN A 95 -12.15 12.12 2.61
C ASN A 95 -13.39 13.00 2.84
N THR A 96 -13.15 14.24 3.23
CA THR A 96 -14.19 15.25 3.50
C THR A 96 -14.52 16.10 2.27
N GLY A 97 -13.90 15.80 1.14
CA GLY A 97 -14.20 16.45 -0.14
C GLY A 97 -15.31 15.75 -0.92
N ASP A 98 -15.65 16.32 -2.06
CA ASP A 98 -16.72 15.86 -2.95
C ASP A 98 -16.20 15.00 -4.12
N ALA A 99 -14.88 14.82 -4.22
CA ALA A 99 -14.23 14.04 -5.25
C ALA A 99 -13.38 12.90 -4.65
N PRO A 100 -13.09 11.82 -5.41
CA PRO A 100 -12.19 10.77 -4.97
C PRO A 100 -10.81 11.30 -4.60
N LEU A 101 -10.34 10.92 -3.39
CA LEU A 101 -9.03 11.28 -2.88
C LEU A 101 -8.01 10.21 -3.29
N ILE A 102 -6.92 10.65 -3.92
CA ILE A 102 -5.83 9.78 -4.36
C ILE A 102 -4.54 10.23 -3.68
N ILE A 103 -3.92 9.36 -2.90
CA ILE A 103 -2.60 9.58 -2.32
C ILE A 103 -1.57 9.01 -3.29
N THR A 104 -0.75 9.87 -3.87
CA THR A 104 0.24 9.46 -4.87
C THR A 104 1.57 9.06 -4.27
N SER A 105 1.90 9.58 -3.08
CA SER A 105 3.10 9.17 -2.35
C SER A 105 3.02 9.50 -0.87
N ALA A 106 3.78 8.74 -0.09
CA ALA A 106 4.06 9.03 1.31
C ALA A 106 5.54 8.80 1.59
N LYS A 107 6.22 9.77 2.20
CA LYS A 107 7.66 9.70 2.42
C LYS A 107 8.02 10.17 3.82
N GLY A 108 8.77 9.34 4.56
CA GLY A 108 9.37 9.72 5.82
C GLY A 108 10.54 10.69 5.63
N SER A 109 10.76 11.57 6.62
CA SER A 109 11.88 12.53 6.64
C SER A 109 13.26 11.85 6.75
N CYS A 110 13.29 10.56 7.06
CA CYS A 110 14.50 9.72 7.09
C CYS A 110 14.14 8.30 6.64
N GLY A 111 15.13 7.50 6.26
CA GLY A 111 14.94 6.08 5.96
C GLY A 111 14.53 5.22 7.17
N CYS A 112 14.46 5.81 8.37
CA CYS A 112 14.02 5.15 9.60
C CYS A 112 12.50 5.20 9.81
N THR A 113 11.76 5.90 8.94
CA THR A 113 10.30 6.03 9.00
C THR A 113 9.71 5.53 7.69
N VAL A 114 8.92 4.48 7.78
CA VAL A 114 8.33 3.81 6.60
C VAL A 114 6.82 3.94 6.67
N PRO A 115 6.21 4.77 5.82
CA PRO A 115 4.76 4.87 5.70
C PRO A 115 4.21 3.82 4.72
N LYS A 116 2.99 3.34 5.02
CA LYS A 116 2.13 2.60 4.09
C LYS A 116 0.81 3.34 3.96
N TRP A 117 0.24 3.37 2.78
CA TRP A 117 -0.99 4.11 2.47
C TRP A 117 -1.85 3.34 1.47
N PRO A 118 -3.16 3.63 1.39
CA PRO A 118 -4.03 3.04 0.38
C PRO A 118 -3.60 3.41 -1.03
N ALA A 119 -3.49 2.42 -1.92
CA ALA A 119 -3.18 2.63 -3.33
C ALA A 119 -4.43 2.98 -4.16
N GLU A 120 -5.61 2.64 -3.65
CA GLU A 120 -6.89 2.86 -4.33
C GLU A 120 -7.47 4.24 -3.98
N PRO A 121 -8.24 4.85 -4.90
CA PRO A 121 -8.95 6.08 -4.62
C PRO A 121 -9.95 5.92 -3.46
N ILE A 122 -9.98 6.89 -2.55
CA ILE A 122 -10.88 6.92 -1.40
C ILE A 122 -12.10 7.78 -1.76
N ALA A 123 -13.29 7.19 -1.78
CA ALA A 123 -14.52 7.87 -2.14
C ALA A 123 -14.87 9.01 -1.14
N PRO A 124 -15.67 10.01 -1.56
CA PRO A 124 -16.21 11.02 -0.66
C PRO A 124 -16.89 10.40 0.57
N GLY A 125 -16.57 10.89 1.76
CA GLY A 125 -17.09 10.39 3.03
C GLY A 125 -16.45 9.09 3.53
N ALA A 126 -15.64 8.41 2.72
CA ALA A 126 -14.94 7.19 3.14
C ALA A 126 -13.69 7.50 3.97
N THR A 127 -13.30 6.53 4.80
CA THR A 127 -12.10 6.60 5.64
C THR A 127 -10.95 5.83 5.02
N GLY A 128 -9.72 6.27 5.32
CA GLY A 128 -8.49 5.57 4.99
C GLY A 128 -7.49 5.63 6.14
N GLU A 129 -6.43 4.84 6.03
CA GLU A 129 -5.43 4.70 7.07
C GLU A 129 -4.02 4.86 6.50
N ILE A 130 -3.16 5.58 7.24
CA ILE A 130 -1.72 5.65 6.99
C ILE A 130 -1.01 4.94 8.14
N GLU A 131 -0.46 3.78 7.86
CA GLU A 131 0.40 3.07 8.82
C GLU A 131 1.81 3.64 8.77
N VAL A 132 2.37 3.99 9.92
CA VAL A 132 3.73 4.53 10.03
C VAL A 132 4.51 3.71 11.02
N SER A 133 5.63 3.12 10.57
CA SER A 133 6.59 2.43 11.43
C SER A 133 7.85 3.27 11.60
N PHE A 134 8.43 3.24 12.79
CA PHE A 134 9.66 3.93 13.13
C PHE A 134 10.71 2.95 13.63
N ASN A 135 11.88 2.91 12.98
CA ASN A 135 13.01 2.09 13.39
C ASN A 135 13.98 2.92 14.23
N SER A 136 14.08 2.58 15.52
CA SER A 136 14.93 3.29 16.49
C SER A 136 16.38 2.77 16.54
N THR A 137 16.76 1.80 15.71
CA THR A 137 18.13 1.27 15.66
C THR A 137 19.14 2.37 15.41
N GLY A 138 20.16 2.48 16.27
CA GLY A 138 21.20 3.51 16.18
C GLY A 138 20.70 4.92 16.45
N ARG A 139 19.53 5.07 17.08
CA ARG A 139 18.96 6.35 17.55
C ARG A 139 19.06 6.43 19.07
N GLN A 140 19.13 7.64 19.59
CA GLN A 140 19.12 7.90 21.03
C GLN A 140 18.48 9.25 21.32
N GLY A 141 17.92 9.41 22.52
CA GLY A 141 17.30 10.63 22.98
C GLY A 141 16.04 10.99 22.19
N ARG A 142 15.63 12.25 22.28
CA ARG A 142 14.40 12.72 21.66
C ARG A 142 14.45 12.66 20.14
N GLN A 143 13.49 11.97 19.57
CA GLN A 143 13.31 11.85 18.13
C GLN A 143 12.02 12.58 17.71
N SER A 144 12.11 13.30 16.61
CA SER A 144 10.94 13.88 15.91
C SER A 144 11.11 13.61 14.43
N LYS A 145 10.12 12.97 13.82
CA LYS A 145 10.13 12.59 12.40
C LYS A 145 8.82 13.02 11.76
N SER A 146 8.89 13.40 10.49
CA SER A 146 7.73 13.75 9.71
C SER A 146 7.51 12.74 8.58
N VAL A 147 6.25 12.57 8.22
CA VAL A 147 5.81 11.86 7.02
C VAL A 147 5.09 12.86 6.13
N THR A 148 5.60 13.05 4.94
CA THR A 148 4.99 13.92 3.93
C THR A 148 4.15 13.07 3.00
N LEU A 149 2.86 13.37 2.95
CA LEU A 149 1.89 12.78 2.02
C LEU A 149 1.71 13.73 0.84
N VAL A 150 1.62 13.18 -0.36
CA VAL A 150 1.23 13.92 -1.58
C VAL A 150 -0.06 13.32 -2.12
N ALA A 151 -1.05 14.15 -2.34
CA ALA A 151 -2.37 13.75 -2.81
C ALA A 151 -2.90 14.76 -3.85
N ASN A 152 -4.01 14.41 -4.49
CA ASN A 152 -4.70 15.28 -5.45
C ASN A 152 -5.54 16.40 -4.79
N THR A 153 -5.16 16.84 -3.61
CA THR A 153 -5.83 17.90 -2.83
C THR A 153 -5.19 19.28 -3.07
N THR A 154 -5.83 20.34 -2.54
CA THR A 154 -5.24 21.68 -2.49
C THR A 154 -5.24 22.19 -1.05
N PRO A 155 -4.08 22.37 -0.40
CA PRO A 155 -2.73 22.07 -0.89
C PRO A 155 -2.52 20.55 -1.12
N ASN A 156 -1.64 20.20 -2.06
CA ASN A 156 -1.39 18.81 -2.45
C ASN A 156 -0.52 18.04 -1.45
N THR A 157 -0.09 18.67 -0.38
CA THR A 157 0.84 18.10 0.60
C THR A 157 0.26 18.17 2.00
N LYS A 158 0.36 17.06 2.72
CA LYS A 158 0.01 16.94 4.15
C LYS A 158 1.19 16.36 4.91
N ILE A 159 1.44 16.88 6.11
CA ILE A 159 2.54 16.43 6.97
C ILE A 159 1.96 15.81 8.24
N LEU A 160 2.36 14.57 8.53
CA LEU A 160 2.12 13.90 9.80
C LEU A 160 3.42 13.88 10.60
N GLN A 161 3.33 13.88 11.93
CA GLN A 161 4.48 13.86 12.81
C GLN A 161 4.42 12.69 13.80
N ILE A 162 5.58 12.10 14.06
CA ILE A 162 5.78 11.15 15.16
C ILE A 162 6.91 11.65 16.06
N THR A 163 6.77 11.42 17.34
CA THR A 163 7.79 11.72 18.36
C THR A 163 8.05 10.50 19.23
N SER A 164 9.24 10.41 19.79
CA SER A 164 9.62 9.40 20.78
C SER A 164 10.86 9.84 21.55
N GLU A 165 11.07 9.25 22.73
CA GLU A 165 12.32 9.31 23.51
C GLU A 165 12.98 7.93 23.45
N VAL A 166 14.11 7.82 22.75
CA VAL A 166 14.83 6.56 22.59
C VAL A 166 15.85 6.38 23.71
N LEU A 167 15.63 5.37 24.52
CA LEU A 167 16.52 4.99 25.61
C LEU A 167 17.60 4.03 25.10
N VAL A 168 18.83 4.28 25.48
CA VAL A 168 19.95 3.36 25.20
C VAL A 168 20.11 2.47 26.42
N PRO A 169 20.19 1.14 26.27
CA PRO A 169 20.52 0.28 27.40
C PRO A 169 21.84 0.70 28.03
N GLU A 170 21.87 0.89 29.35
CA GLU A 170 23.12 1.03 30.06
C GLU A 170 23.90 -0.27 29.85
N THR A 171 25.03 -0.17 29.15
CA THR A 171 25.99 -1.27 29.11
C THR A 171 26.52 -1.42 30.54
N ALA A 172 26.13 -2.51 31.21
CA ALA A 172 26.72 -2.89 32.48
C ALA A 172 28.25 -3.09 32.24
N GLU A 173 29.06 -2.16 32.84
CA GLU A 173 30.49 -2.32 32.93
C GLU A 173 30.88 -3.52 33.83
#